data_443fc2ec603146c4ffa18d4037b29307
#
_entry.id   443fc2ec603146c4ffa18d4037b29307
#
_cell.length_a   1.000
_cell.length_b   1.000
_cell.length_c   1.000
_cell.angle_alpha   90.00
_cell.angle_beta   90.00
_cell.angle_gamma   90.00
#
_symmetry.space_group_name_H-M   'P 1'
#
loop_
_entity.id
_entity.type
_entity.pdbx_description
1 polymer ?
#
loop_
_entity_poly.entity_id
_entity_poly.type
_entity_poly.pdbx_seq_one_letter_code
_entity_poly.pdbx_strand_id
1 'polypeptide(L)'
;MKSRMTSCYDYKLLEVSEELGSWHIPDSEIEAELEALAKDHSGEEETEGEIRDKDCVRCICVKASKENWEGRAVLLYPGRKLPGAEDAEEAVLGKKRGEEFECSIKDVSLTLRVKKAVRIHVMEVGDELAAKLGIPGVETVRDYYRWYHERHDKERKEKACMGIARCWLEAMAKNSDFDIDEDEKKEWCDNRARIMYEGLLAAGHDMKKTEDGRSITEEEALKRASDSQEMYFIPYLIYTYFSEKNGYVLTEEGFVKEVEKIAAERGEKLEDLMKQADITMFRQTKYQEYTYHLLMAEAEKYLEV
;
A
#
# COMPACT_ATOMS: atom_id res chain seq x y z
N MET A 1 -12.14 38.33 -4.08
CA MET A 1 -13.03 37.19 -3.84
C MET A 1 -14.16 37.67 -2.95
N LYS A 2 -15.42 37.38 -3.30
CA LYS A 2 -16.61 37.78 -2.52
C LYS A 2 -16.97 36.70 -1.49
N SER A 3 -16.82 35.43 -1.90
CA SER A 3 -17.05 34.30 -1.03
C SER A 3 -15.90 34.10 -0.04
N ARG A 4 -16.22 33.76 1.22
CA ARG A 4 -15.21 33.64 2.27
C ARG A 4 -15.72 32.80 3.44
N MET A 5 -14.81 32.18 4.18
CA MET A 5 -15.10 31.66 5.51
C MET A 5 -15.13 32.83 6.50
N THR A 6 -16.24 33.00 7.20
CA THR A 6 -16.48 34.11 8.13
C THR A 6 -16.17 33.74 9.57
N SER A 7 -16.38 32.47 9.95
CA SER A 7 -16.06 31.94 11.26
C SER A 7 -15.45 30.55 11.07
N CYS A 8 -14.33 30.28 11.73
CA CYS A 8 -13.67 28.97 11.70
C CYS A 8 -14.08 28.16 12.92
N TYR A 9 -14.63 26.99 12.69
CA TYR A 9 -14.86 26.00 13.75
C TYR A 9 -13.52 25.67 14.46
N ASP A 10 -13.56 25.55 15.79
CA ASP A 10 -12.39 25.13 16.55
C ASP A 10 -12.15 23.63 16.40
N TYR A 11 -11.50 23.27 15.32
CA TYR A 11 -11.22 21.88 14.92
C TYR A 11 -10.34 21.13 15.93
N LYS A 12 -9.59 21.86 16.80
CA LYS A 12 -8.74 21.24 17.83
C LYS A 12 -9.53 20.61 18.96
N LEU A 13 -10.83 20.95 19.08
CA LEU A 13 -11.74 20.32 20.03
C LEU A 13 -12.29 18.98 19.52
N LEU A 14 -12.04 18.63 18.26
CA LEU A 14 -12.50 17.36 17.70
C LEU A 14 -11.70 16.20 18.31
N GLU A 15 -12.40 15.28 18.96
CA GLU A 15 -11.80 14.01 19.38
C GLU A 15 -11.45 13.17 18.15
N VAL A 16 -10.18 12.85 18.01
CA VAL A 16 -9.67 11.97 16.95
C VAL A 16 -9.79 10.53 17.46
N SER A 17 -10.25 9.61 16.59
CA SER A 17 -10.35 8.19 16.96
C SER A 17 -8.97 7.62 17.32
N GLU A 18 -8.92 6.67 18.27
CA GLU A 18 -7.70 5.95 18.62
C GLU A 18 -7.01 5.33 17.41
N GLU A 19 -7.79 4.82 16.46
CA GLU A 19 -7.28 4.21 15.23
C GLU A 19 -6.48 5.20 14.38
N LEU A 20 -6.95 6.44 14.25
CA LEU A 20 -6.23 7.50 13.53
C LEU A 20 -5.03 8.04 14.31
N GLY A 21 -5.11 8.06 15.65
CA GLY A 21 -4.02 8.50 16.53
C GLY A 21 -2.93 7.44 16.71
N SER A 22 -3.20 6.17 16.42
CA SER A 22 -2.26 5.07 16.61
C SER A 22 -1.30 4.95 15.42
N TRP A 23 -0.14 5.57 15.57
CA TRP A 23 0.93 5.49 14.55
C TRP A 23 2.07 4.55 14.94
N HIS A 24 2.14 4.14 16.21
CA HIS A 24 3.16 3.22 16.68
C HIS A 24 3.02 1.84 16.04
N ILE A 25 4.12 1.28 15.61
CA ILE A 25 4.17 -0.08 15.08
C ILE A 25 4.17 -1.05 16.27
N PRO A 26 3.16 -1.92 16.41
CA PRO A 26 3.16 -2.91 17.46
C PRO A 26 4.19 -4.02 17.16
N ASP A 27 4.85 -4.52 18.21
CA ASP A 27 5.82 -5.62 18.09
C ASP A 27 5.25 -6.83 17.35
N SER A 28 3.96 -7.12 17.53
CA SER A 28 3.26 -8.21 16.85
C SER A 28 3.25 -8.09 15.32
N GLU A 29 3.33 -6.88 14.77
CA GLU A 29 3.43 -6.67 13.32
C GLU A 29 4.83 -7.03 12.82
N ILE A 30 5.87 -6.63 13.57
CA ILE A 30 7.25 -6.97 13.24
C ILE A 30 7.48 -8.47 13.38
N GLU A 31 6.89 -9.09 14.41
CA GLU A 31 6.93 -10.54 14.60
C GLU A 31 6.27 -11.29 13.41
N ALA A 32 5.10 -10.83 12.97
CA ALA A 32 4.41 -11.42 11.82
C ALA A 32 5.23 -11.29 10.52
N GLU A 33 5.90 -10.16 10.32
CA GLU A 33 6.80 -9.95 9.19
C GLU A 33 8.02 -10.89 9.26
N LEU A 34 8.65 -11.02 10.43
CA LEU A 34 9.76 -11.95 10.63
C LEU A 34 9.33 -13.40 10.42
N GLU A 35 8.12 -13.79 10.85
CA GLU A 35 7.58 -15.12 10.58
C GLU A 35 7.37 -15.37 9.08
N ALA A 36 6.89 -14.37 8.34
CA ALA A 36 6.73 -14.46 6.89
C ALA A 36 8.09 -14.60 6.21
N LEU A 37 9.07 -13.78 6.59
CA LEU A 37 10.45 -13.85 6.10
C LEU A 37 11.10 -15.19 6.43
N ALA A 38 10.85 -15.75 7.61
CA ALA A 38 11.35 -17.07 7.99
C ALA A 38 10.81 -18.18 7.08
N LYS A 39 9.53 -18.09 6.69
CA LYS A 39 8.93 -19.02 5.72
C LYS A 39 9.56 -18.88 4.34
N ASP A 40 9.76 -17.65 3.88
CA ASP A 40 10.35 -17.38 2.56
C ASP A 40 11.83 -17.81 2.48
N HIS A 41 12.54 -17.70 3.59
CA HIS A 41 13.93 -18.17 3.71
C HIS A 41 14.05 -19.66 4.09
N SER A 42 12.92 -20.35 4.31
CA SER A 42 12.90 -21.80 4.44
C SER A 42 13.17 -22.42 3.08
N GLY A 43 14.12 -23.33 3.03
CA GLY A 43 14.59 -23.95 1.79
C GLY A 43 14.28 -25.43 1.72
N GLU A 44 14.19 -25.93 0.49
CA GLU A 44 14.19 -27.36 0.20
C GLU A 44 15.58 -27.77 -0.28
N GLU A 45 16.23 -28.71 0.41
CA GLU A 45 17.51 -29.26 0.00
C GLU A 45 17.34 -30.74 -0.35
N GLU A 46 17.81 -31.12 -1.55
CA GLU A 46 17.86 -32.53 -1.92
C GLU A 46 18.90 -33.24 -1.05
N THR A 47 18.49 -34.27 -0.31
CA THR A 47 19.37 -35.02 0.54
C THR A 47 19.68 -36.41 -0.05
N GLU A 48 20.95 -36.76 -0.07
CA GLU A 48 21.42 -38.14 -0.37
C GLU A 48 21.64 -38.95 0.92
N GLY A 49 21.50 -38.31 2.08
CA GLY A 49 21.61 -38.94 3.38
C GLY A 49 20.40 -39.81 3.76
N GLU A 50 20.38 -40.25 5.01
CA GLU A 50 19.25 -40.98 5.55
C GLU A 50 18.01 -40.13 5.65
N ILE A 51 16.88 -40.68 5.22
CA ILE A 51 15.56 -40.06 5.32
C ILE A 51 15.18 -39.93 6.79
N ARG A 52 14.76 -38.73 7.18
CA ARG A 52 14.35 -38.39 8.53
C ARG A 52 12.89 -37.93 8.56
N ASP A 53 12.42 -37.75 9.76
CA ASP A 53 11.12 -37.16 10.02
C ASP A 53 11.00 -35.80 9.34
N LYS A 54 9.83 -35.49 8.76
CA LYS A 54 9.50 -34.26 7.99
C LYS A 54 10.20 -34.11 6.63
N ASP A 55 11.02 -35.06 6.17
CA ASP A 55 11.50 -35.07 4.79
C ASP A 55 10.32 -35.32 3.82
N CYS A 56 10.41 -34.78 2.59
CA CYS A 56 9.51 -35.15 1.50
C CYS A 56 10.20 -36.18 0.61
N VAL A 57 9.62 -37.37 0.49
CA VAL A 57 10.26 -38.50 -0.19
C VAL A 57 9.45 -38.90 -1.41
N ARG A 58 10.07 -38.85 -2.57
CA ARG A 58 9.50 -39.39 -3.81
C ARG A 58 10.03 -40.79 -4.05
N CYS A 59 9.15 -41.78 -3.96
CA CYS A 59 9.43 -43.16 -4.28
C CYS A 59 8.84 -43.57 -5.63
N ILE A 60 9.29 -44.71 -6.16
CA ILE A 60 8.65 -45.40 -7.28
C ILE A 60 8.23 -46.77 -6.82
N CYS A 61 7.05 -47.22 -7.18
CA CYS A 61 6.60 -48.56 -6.89
C CYS A 61 7.28 -49.53 -7.86
N VAL A 62 8.04 -50.50 -7.29
CA VAL A 62 8.76 -51.52 -8.05
C VAL A 62 7.91 -52.77 -8.17
N LYS A 63 7.14 -53.12 -7.12
CA LYS A 63 6.28 -54.29 -7.08
C LYS A 63 5.05 -54.00 -6.20
N ALA A 64 3.92 -54.53 -6.58
CA ALA A 64 2.69 -54.41 -5.81
C ALA A 64 1.87 -55.70 -5.79
N SER A 65 1.07 -55.86 -4.71
CA SER A 65 0.11 -56.98 -4.59
C SER A 65 -1.16 -56.77 -5.45
N LYS A 66 -1.38 -55.57 -5.94
CA LYS A 66 -2.51 -55.22 -6.83
C LYS A 66 -2.01 -54.58 -8.12
N GLU A 67 -2.66 -54.88 -9.23
CA GLU A 67 -2.38 -54.29 -10.53
C GLU A 67 -2.49 -52.76 -10.50
N ASN A 68 -1.80 -52.08 -11.42
CA ASN A 68 -1.78 -50.65 -11.62
C ASN A 68 -0.99 -49.79 -10.59
N TRP A 69 -0.17 -50.36 -9.74
CA TRP A 69 0.75 -49.63 -8.86
C TRP A 69 2.20 -49.59 -9.37
N GLU A 70 2.62 -50.63 -10.06
CA GLU A 70 3.98 -50.71 -10.58
C GLU A 70 4.32 -49.57 -11.51
N GLY A 71 5.49 -48.98 -11.33
CA GLY A 71 5.95 -47.79 -12.08
C GLY A 71 5.37 -46.46 -11.62
N ARG A 72 4.40 -46.45 -10.73
CA ARG A 72 3.82 -45.20 -10.22
C ARG A 72 4.74 -44.52 -9.20
N ALA A 73 4.74 -43.17 -9.27
CA ALA A 73 5.38 -42.35 -8.23
C ALA A 73 4.48 -42.30 -6.98
N VAL A 74 5.10 -42.45 -5.83
CA VAL A 74 4.49 -42.36 -4.51
C VAL A 74 5.23 -41.29 -3.74
N LEU A 75 4.49 -40.34 -3.19
CA LEU A 75 5.03 -39.31 -2.29
C LEU A 75 4.74 -39.68 -0.85
N LEU A 76 5.78 -39.74 -0.03
CA LEU A 76 5.70 -40.02 1.40
C LEU A 76 6.20 -38.80 2.19
N TYR A 77 5.57 -38.57 3.32
CA TYR A 77 5.90 -37.48 4.23
C TYR A 77 6.09 -38.06 5.66
N PRO A 78 7.23 -38.67 5.94
CA PRO A 78 7.50 -39.27 7.25
C PRO A 78 7.16 -38.31 8.39
N GLY A 79 6.41 -38.79 9.36
CA GLY A 79 5.95 -38.01 10.52
C GLY A 79 4.65 -37.26 10.35
N ARG A 80 4.07 -37.16 9.15
CA ARG A 80 2.73 -36.56 8.94
C ARG A 80 1.60 -37.51 9.30
N LYS A 81 1.86 -38.80 9.38
CA LYS A 81 0.88 -39.86 9.69
C LYS A 81 -0.35 -39.79 8.80
N LEU A 82 -0.10 -39.72 7.48
CA LEU A 82 -1.19 -39.62 6.51
C LEU A 82 -2.06 -40.88 6.55
N PRO A 83 -3.41 -40.76 6.66
CA PRO A 83 -4.29 -41.90 6.79
C PRO A 83 -4.10 -42.93 5.69
N GLY A 84 -3.73 -44.17 6.11
CA GLY A 84 -3.49 -45.32 5.23
C GLY A 84 -2.11 -45.36 4.58
N ALA A 85 -1.18 -44.45 4.94
CA ALA A 85 0.22 -44.48 4.50
C ALA A 85 1.20 -44.58 5.66
N GLU A 86 0.71 -44.75 6.89
CA GLU A 86 1.51 -44.74 8.12
C GLU A 86 2.65 -45.76 8.09
N ASP A 87 2.37 -47.00 7.62
CA ASP A 87 3.36 -48.03 7.49
C ASP A 87 4.47 -47.70 6.49
N ALA A 88 4.10 -47.10 5.35
CA ALA A 88 5.05 -46.66 4.34
C ALA A 88 5.90 -45.47 4.80
N GLU A 89 5.32 -44.54 5.56
CA GLU A 89 6.03 -43.41 6.16
C GLU A 89 7.03 -43.87 7.24
N GLU A 90 6.69 -44.90 8.02
CA GLU A 90 7.59 -45.48 9.00
C GLU A 90 8.69 -46.30 8.33
N ALA A 91 8.35 -47.14 7.33
CA ALA A 91 9.28 -48.02 6.63
C ALA A 91 10.34 -47.26 5.81
N VAL A 92 10.06 -46.01 5.38
CA VAL A 92 11.00 -45.20 4.62
C VAL A 92 12.05 -44.49 5.46
N LEU A 93 11.84 -44.38 6.78
CA LEU A 93 12.79 -43.77 7.70
C LEU A 93 14.13 -44.50 7.68
N GLY A 94 15.24 -43.77 7.72
CA GLY A 94 16.61 -44.31 7.65
C GLY A 94 17.04 -44.82 6.29
N LYS A 95 16.15 -44.89 5.29
CA LYS A 95 16.51 -45.28 3.92
C LYS A 95 17.26 -44.18 3.21
N LYS A 96 18.02 -44.53 2.15
CA LYS A 96 18.75 -43.62 1.29
C LYS A 96 18.23 -43.71 -0.14
N ARG A 97 18.61 -42.72 -0.95
CA ARG A 97 18.32 -42.73 -2.38
C ARG A 97 18.76 -44.05 -3.04
N GLY A 98 17.87 -44.64 -3.82
CA GLY A 98 18.09 -45.89 -4.53
C GLY A 98 17.73 -47.15 -3.74
N GLU A 99 17.56 -47.11 -2.43
CA GLU A 99 17.18 -48.26 -1.61
C GLU A 99 15.73 -48.65 -1.81
N GLU A 100 15.47 -49.97 -1.71
CA GLU A 100 14.13 -50.55 -1.75
C GLU A 100 13.70 -50.94 -0.35
N PHE A 101 12.39 -50.82 -0.12
CA PHE A 101 11.77 -51.25 1.13
C PHE A 101 10.36 -51.76 0.87
N GLU A 102 9.93 -52.68 1.71
CA GLU A 102 8.57 -53.22 1.71
C GLU A 102 7.69 -52.42 2.67
N CYS A 103 6.47 -52.14 2.26
CA CYS A 103 5.49 -51.41 3.06
C CYS A 103 4.08 -51.69 2.57
N SER A 104 3.10 -51.12 3.29
CA SER A 104 1.71 -51.10 2.87
C SER A 104 1.17 -49.68 2.75
N ILE A 105 0.31 -49.45 1.77
CA ILE A 105 -0.48 -48.25 1.66
C ILE A 105 -1.93 -48.66 1.52
N LYS A 106 -2.77 -48.29 2.49
CA LYS A 106 -4.10 -48.86 2.68
C LYS A 106 -3.97 -50.38 2.74
N ASP A 107 -4.66 -51.12 1.91
CA ASP A 107 -4.63 -52.59 1.88
C ASP A 107 -3.77 -53.17 0.76
N VAL A 108 -2.77 -52.43 0.28
CA VAL A 108 -1.89 -52.85 -0.81
C VAL A 108 -0.46 -52.98 -0.32
N SER A 109 0.10 -54.19 -0.38
CA SER A 109 1.52 -54.42 -0.12
C SER A 109 2.35 -53.96 -1.31
N LEU A 110 3.37 -53.16 -1.05
CA LEU A 110 4.22 -52.51 -2.04
C LEU A 110 5.69 -52.72 -1.74
N THR A 111 6.49 -52.82 -2.80
CA THR A 111 7.93 -52.61 -2.72
C THR A 111 8.21 -51.26 -3.38
N LEU A 112 8.69 -50.32 -2.60
CA LEU A 112 9.00 -48.97 -3.05
C LEU A 112 10.51 -48.75 -3.14
N ARG A 113 10.96 -47.97 -4.14
CA ARG A 113 12.35 -47.53 -4.26
C ARG A 113 12.42 -46.04 -4.11
N VAL A 114 13.28 -45.55 -3.23
CA VAL A 114 13.52 -44.12 -3.06
C VAL A 114 14.15 -43.52 -4.31
N LYS A 115 13.52 -42.49 -4.91
CA LYS A 115 14.07 -41.78 -6.06
C LYS A 115 14.69 -40.43 -5.67
N LYS A 116 14.06 -39.74 -4.76
CA LYS A 116 14.49 -38.44 -4.30
C LYS A 116 13.96 -38.20 -2.90
N ALA A 117 14.80 -37.66 -2.04
CA ALA A 117 14.38 -37.11 -0.77
C ALA A 117 14.76 -35.64 -0.67
N VAL A 118 13.86 -34.86 -0.16
CA VAL A 118 14.01 -33.44 0.01
C VAL A 118 13.79 -33.08 1.47
N ARG A 119 14.76 -32.43 2.07
CA ARG A 119 14.70 -31.95 3.45
C ARG A 119 14.25 -30.53 3.45
N ILE A 120 13.20 -30.23 4.22
CA ILE A 120 12.70 -28.87 4.41
C ILE A 120 13.47 -28.28 5.59
N HIS A 121 14.31 -27.31 5.30
CA HIS A 121 14.92 -26.48 6.33
C HIS A 121 13.95 -25.36 6.68
N VAL A 122 13.29 -25.49 7.82
CA VAL A 122 12.47 -24.39 8.35
C VAL A 122 13.42 -23.43 9.04
N MET A 123 13.51 -22.21 8.47
CA MET A 123 14.20 -21.12 9.13
C MET A 123 13.37 -20.67 10.32
N GLU A 124 13.96 -20.60 11.49
CA GLU A 124 13.32 -20.06 12.69
C GLU A 124 13.58 -18.55 12.78
N VAL A 125 12.64 -17.83 13.40
CA VAL A 125 12.84 -16.41 13.71
C VAL A 125 13.96 -16.29 14.73
N GLY A 126 15.07 -15.71 14.34
CA GLY A 126 16.26 -15.59 15.16
C GLY A 126 17.36 -14.76 14.46
N ASP A 127 18.49 -14.61 15.14
CA ASP A 127 19.59 -13.79 14.61
C ASP A 127 20.17 -14.36 13.30
N GLU A 128 20.10 -15.68 13.09
CA GLU A 128 20.49 -16.30 11.82
C GLU A 128 19.62 -15.83 10.66
N LEU A 129 18.30 -15.71 10.86
CA LEU A 129 17.40 -15.14 9.86
C LEU A 129 17.76 -13.67 9.61
N ALA A 130 17.89 -12.86 10.67
CA ALA A 130 18.20 -11.43 10.57
C ALA A 130 19.48 -11.19 9.75
N ALA A 131 20.54 -11.94 10.02
CA ALA A 131 21.79 -11.86 9.27
C ALA A 131 21.63 -12.27 7.79
N LYS A 132 20.78 -13.28 7.50
CA LYS A 132 20.52 -13.75 6.14
C LYS A 132 19.72 -12.77 5.28
N LEU A 133 18.96 -11.82 5.87
CA LEU A 133 18.22 -10.81 5.13
C LEU A 133 19.13 -9.89 4.32
N GLY A 134 20.43 -9.81 4.64
CA GLY A 134 21.40 -8.98 3.91
C GLY A 134 21.14 -7.48 4.05
N ILE A 135 20.43 -7.05 5.08
CA ILE A 135 20.14 -5.65 5.35
C ILE A 135 21.37 -5.04 6.04
N PRO A 136 21.96 -3.96 5.50
CA PRO A 136 23.12 -3.33 6.12
C PRO A 136 22.87 -2.92 7.58
N GLY A 137 23.71 -3.40 8.50
CA GLY A 137 23.61 -3.09 9.93
C GLY A 137 22.58 -3.93 10.71
N VAL A 138 21.98 -4.95 10.09
CA VAL A 138 21.04 -5.89 10.72
C VAL A 138 21.71 -7.26 10.80
N GLU A 139 22.17 -7.63 12.00
CA GLU A 139 22.77 -8.93 12.28
C GLU A 139 21.98 -9.73 13.33
N THR A 140 21.13 -9.04 14.11
CA THR A 140 20.30 -9.65 15.15
C THR A 140 18.82 -9.29 14.97
N VAL A 141 17.91 -10.04 15.56
CA VAL A 141 16.48 -9.71 15.60
C VAL A 141 16.27 -8.32 16.19
N ARG A 142 17.03 -7.94 17.22
CA ARG A 142 16.96 -6.60 17.80
C ARG A 142 17.35 -5.50 16.82
N ASP A 143 18.35 -5.75 15.97
CA ASP A 143 18.74 -4.79 14.93
C ASP A 143 17.66 -4.66 13.88
N TYR A 144 16.98 -5.79 13.54
CA TYR A 144 15.85 -5.78 12.64
C TYR A 144 14.69 -4.93 13.15
N TYR A 145 14.31 -5.07 14.44
CA TYR A 145 13.29 -4.22 15.07
C TYR A 145 13.64 -2.74 14.95
N ARG A 146 14.88 -2.37 15.32
CA ARG A 146 15.35 -0.99 15.20
C ARG A 146 15.29 -0.47 13.77
N TRP A 147 15.79 -1.23 12.82
CA TRP A 147 15.76 -0.90 11.40
C TRP A 147 14.33 -0.74 10.88
N TYR A 148 13.42 -1.61 11.30
CA TYR A 148 12.02 -1.59 10.89
C TYR A 148 11.33 -0.31 11.39
N HIS A 149 11.52 0.04 12.66
CA HIS A 149 11.02 1.29 13.23
C HIS A 149 11.62 2.52 12.53
N GLU A 150 12.95 2.62 12.40
CA GLU A 150 13.62 3.74 11.73
C GLU A 150 13.10 3.98 10.31
N ARG A 151 12.71 2.91 9.60
CA ARG A 151 12.21 2.97 8.25
C ARG A 151 10.73 3.34 8.15
N HIS A 152 9.90 2.85 9.05
CA HIS A 152 8.45 2.89 8.90
C HIS A 152 7.75 3.88 9.84
N ASP A 153 8.31 4.21 11.00
CA ASP A 153 7.67 5.10 11.98
C ASP A 153 7.39 6.48 11.39
N LYS A 154 8.34 7.04 10.66
CA LYS A 154 8.14 8.36 10.03
C LYS A 154 6.97 8.37 9.06
N GLU A 155 6.88 7.37 8.18
CA GLU A 155 5.80 7.27 7.20
C GLU A 155 4.45 7.06 7.89
N ARG A 156 4.41 6.26 8.94
CA ARG A 156 3.18 6.04 9.72
C ARG A 156 2.74 7.29 10.46
N LYS A 157 3.67 8.00 11.09
CA LYS A 157 3.38 9.29 11.75
C LYS A 157 2.85 10.30 10.75
N GLU A 158 3.47 10.42 9.57
CA GLU A 158 2.99 11.29 8.50
C GLU A 158 1.58 10.90 8.02
N LYS A 159 1.28 9.61 7.86
CA LYS A 159 -0.06 9.12 7.51
C LYS A 159 -1.10 9.43 8.59
N ALA A 160 -0.76 9.26 9.85
CA ALA A 160 -1.63 9.62 10.98
C ALA A 160 -1.91 11.13 11.00
N CYS A 161 -0.87 11.97 10.89
CA CYS A 161 -1.02 13.42 10.80
C CYS A 161 -1.91 13.82 9.62
N MET A 162 -1.74 13.20 8.44
CA MET A 162 -2.57 13.45 7.27
C MET A 162 -4.02 13.04 7.51
N GLY A 163 -4.26 11.89 8.15
CA GLY A 163 -5.60 11.43 8.54
C GLY A 163 -6.29 12.42 9.48
N ILE A 164 -5.59 12.87 10.51
CA ILE A 164 -6.09 13.87 11.46
C ILE A 164 -6.40 15.20 10.75
N ALA A 165 -5.49 15.69 9.90
CA ALA A 165 -5.68 16.91 9.13
C ALA A 165 -6.93 16.84 8.24
N ARG A 166 -7.21 15.69 7.62
CA ARG A 166 -8.45 15.46 6.85
C ARG A 166 -9.68 15.53 7.71
N CYS A 167 -9.70 14.86 8.87
CA CYS A 167 -10.82 14.93 9.81
C CYS A 167 -11.09 16.37 10.26
N TRP A 168 -10.04 17.14 10.52
CA TRP A 168 -10.17 18.55 10.88
C TRP A 168 -10.72 19.41 9.74
N LEU A 169 -10.28 19.18 8.50
CA LEU A 169 -10.83 19.84 7.32
C LEU A 169 -12.31 19.52 7.10
N GLU A 170 -12.70 18.25 7.25
CA GLU A 170 -14.10 17.83 7.15
C GLU A 170 -14.96 18.47 8.25
N ALA A 171 -14.46 18.51 9.49
CA ALA A 171 -15.15 19.17 10.59
C ALA A 171 -15.29 20.67 10.37
N MET A 172 -14.26 21.34 9.87
CA MET A 172 -14.32 22.76 9.50
C MET A 172 -15.29 23.01 8.36
N ALA A 173 -15.28 22.17 7.32
CA ALA A 173 -16.21 22.33 6.19
C ALA A 173 -17.67 22.18 6.62
N LYS A 174 -17.94 21.37 7.64
CA LYS A 174 -19.30 21.08 8.14
C LYS A 174 -19.79 22.11 9.17
N ASN A 175 -18.90 22.64 10.00
CA ASN A 175 -19.27 23.37 11.21
C ASN A 175 -18.82 24.85 11.23
N SER A 176 -18.08 25.30 10.20
CA SER A 176 -17.71 26.71 10.05
C SER A 176 -18.80 27.49 9.32
N ASP A 177 -18.79 28.84 9.47
CA ASP A 177 -19.69 29.71 8.76
C ASP A 177 -19.03 30.25 7.48
N PHE A 178 -19.80 30.28 6.40
CA PHE A 178 -19.36 30.75 5.09
C PHE A 178 -20.33 31.78 4.54
N ASP A 179 -19.78 32.84 3.95
CA ASP A 179 -20.51 33.81 3.11
C ASP A 179 -20.20 33.44 1.66
N ILE A 180 -21.22 32.97 0.93
CA ILE A 180 -21.06 32.41 -0.41
C ILE A 180 -21.81 33.28 -1.42
N ASP A 181 -21.09 33.85 -2.39
CA ASP A 181 -21.65 34.46 -3.59
C ASP A 181 -21.84 33.33 -4.62
N GLU A 182 -23.10 33.01 -4.93
CA GLU A 182 -23.42 31.86 -5.81
C GLU A 182 -22.95 32.07 -7.25
N ASP A 183 -22.89 33.33 -7.72
CA ASP A 183 -22.35 33.63 -9.05
C ASP A 183 -20.85 33.38 -9.10
N GLU A 184 -20.10 33.78 -8.08
CA GLU A 184 -18.67 33.51 -7.95
C GLU A 184 -18.39 32.01 -7.82
N LYS A 185 -19.17 31.27 -7.01
CA LYS A 185 -19.08 29.83 -6.89
C LYS A 185 -19.26 29.12 -8.25
N LYS A 186 -20.31 29.55 -8.98
CA LYS A 186 -20.59 28.98 -10.30
C LYS A 186 -19.45 29.27 -11.28
N GLU A 187 -18.98 30.50 -11.36
CA GLU A 187 -17.87 30.89 -12.24
C GLU A 187 -16.60 30.07 -11.91
N TRP A 188 -16.31 29.88 -10.62
CA TRP A 188 -15.19 29.12 -10.17
C TRP A 188 -15.32 27.63 -10.57
N CYS A 189 -16.50 26.98 -10.40
CA CYS A 189 -16.77 25.61 -10.81
C CYS A 189 -16.64 25.44 -12.34
N ASP A 190 -17.23 26.38 -13.11
CA ASP A 190 -17.19 26.35 -14.58
C ASP A 190 -15.75 26.49 -15.11
N ASN A 191 -14.95 27.38 -14.52
CA ASN A 191 -13.55 27.54 -14.90
C ASN A 191 -12.72 26.26 -14.63
N ARG A 192 -12.88 25.67 -13.46
CA ARG A 192 -12.21 24.40 -13.13
C ARG A 192 -12.63 23.26 -14.05
N ALA A 193 -13.93 23.14 -14.30
CA ALA A 193 -14.46 22.11 -15.19
C ALA A 193 -13.87 22.24 -16.59
N ARG A 194 -13.76 23.47 -17.11
CA ARG A 194 -13.16 23.72 -18.43
C ARG A 194 -11.69 23.31 -18.47
N ILE A 195 -10.88 23.73 -17.50
CA ILE A 195 -9.45 23.38 -17.44
C ILE A 195 -9.27 21.86 -17.35
N MET A 196 -10.05 21.19 -16.50
CA MET A 196 -10.01 19.73 -16.37
C MET A 196 -10.43 19.02 -17.67
N TYR A 197 -11.50 19.50 -18.30
CA TYR A 197 -12.00 18.96 -19.56
C TYR A 197 -10.96 19.06 -20.68
N GLU A 198 -10.37 20.27 -20.87
CA GLU A 198 -9.31 20.50 -21.85
C GLU A 198 -8.08 19.62 -21.58
N GLY A 199 -7.65 19.47 -20.31
CA GLY A 199 -6.54 18.62 -19.92
C GLY A 199 -6.80 17.14 -20.21
N LEU A 200 -8.00 16.63 -19.93
CA LEU A 200 -8.38 15.24 -20.22
C LEU A 200 -8.49 14.98 -21.73
N LEU A 201 -9.02 15.93 -22.50
CA LEU A 201 -9.00 15.84 -23.97
C LEU A 201 -7.57 15.78 -24.52
N ALA A 202 -6.67 16.61 -24.01
CA ALA A 202 -5.27 16.62 -24.43
C ALA A 202 -4.55 15.29 -24.06
N ALA A 203 -4.98 14.64 -22.99
CA ALA A 203 -4.52 13.31 -22.59
C ALA A 203 -5.17 12.16 -23.38
N GLY A 204 -6.07 12.46 -24.34
CA GLY A 204 -6.70 11.46 -25.22
C GLY A 204 -7.94 10.79 -24.66
N HIS A 205 -8.53 11.31 -23.58
CA HIS A 205 -9.78 10.78 -23.04
C HIS A 205 -10.99 11.23 -23.87
N ASP A 206 -11.93 10.30 -24.13
CA ASP A 206 -13.19 10.60 -24.80
C ASP A 206 -14.22 11.15 -23.81
N MET A 207 -14.21 12.47 -23.64
CA MET A 207 -15.10 13.17 -22.71
C MET A 207 -16.57 13.25 -23.17
N LYS A 208 -16.86 12.76 -24.38
CA LYS A 208 -18.23 12.75 -24.95
C LYS A 208 -18.93 11.40 -24.73
N LYS A 209 -18.37 10.53 -23.89
CA LYS A 209 -18.98 9.28 -23.45
C LYS A 209 -19.11 9.24 -21.93
N THR A 210 -20.26 8.76 -21.49
CA THR A 210 -20.48 8.44 -20.07
C THR A 210 -19.91 7.06 -19.74
N GLU A 211 -19.77 6.74 -18.45
CA GLU A 211 -19.29 5.41 -18.00
C GLU A 211 -20.15 4.25 -18.53
N ASP A 212 -21.47 4.48 -18.71
CA ASP A 212 -22.42 3.53 -19.30
C ASP A 212 -22.40 3.53 -20.84
N GLY A 213 -21.45 4.25 -21.47
CA GLY A 213 -21.21 4.27 -22.90
C GLY A 213 -22.15 5.16 -23.72
N ARG A 214 -23.04 5.94 -23.10
CA ARG A 214 -23.89 6.89 -23.81
C ARG A 214 -23.08 8.09 -24.30
N SER A 215 -23.40 8.53 -25.54
CA SER A 215 -22.84 9.77 -26.07
C SER A 215 -23.56 10.97 -25.48
N ILE A 216 -22.80 11.98 -25.08
CA ILE A 216 -23.28 13.27 -24.57
C ILE A 216 -22.68 14.41 -25.36
N THR A 217 -23.33 15.55 -25.32
CA THR A 217 -22.79 16.78 -25.91
C THR A 217 -21.64 17.33 -25.07
N GLU A 218 -20.82 18.20 -25.65
CA GLU A 218 -19.77 18.90 -24.94
C GLU A 218 -20.32 19.78 -23.81
N GLU A 219 -21.45 20.44 -24.06
CA GLU A 219 -22.15 21.25 -23.06
C GLU A 219 -22.59 20.40 -21.86
N GLU A 220 -23.17 19.24 -22.11
CA GLU A 220 -23.56 18.30 -21.06
C GLU A 220 -22.35 17.76 -20.29
N ALA A 221 -21.23 17.48 -20.99
CA ALA A 221 -19.98 17.05 -20.35
C ALA A 221 -19.40 18.13 -19.44
N LEU A 222 -19.32 19.37 -19.93
CA LEU A 222 -18.85 20.51 -19.13
C LEU A 222 -19.77 20.81 -17.95
N LYS A 223 -21.09 20.75 -18.13
CA LYS A 223 -22.03 20.92 -17.02
C LYS A 223 -21.82 19.88 -15.92
N ARG A 224 -21.73 18.60 -16.28
CA ARG A 224 -21.46 17.54 -15.30
C ARG A 224 -20.11 17.72 -14.60
N ALA A 225 -19.11 18.14 -15.37
CA ALA A 225 -17.81 18.46 -14.80
C ALA A 225 -17.91 19.62 -13.81
N SER A 226 -18.67 20.70 -14.14
CA SER A 226 -18.91 21.83 -13.23
C SER A 226 -19.65 21.43 -11.98
N ASP A 227 -20.75 20.66 -12.12
CA ASP A 227 -21.51 20.15 -10.97
C ASP A 227 -20.62 19.33 -10.03
N SER A 228 -19.67 18.57 -10.57
CA SER A 228 -18.72 17.79 -9.77
C SER A 228 -17.69 18.63 -9.02
N GLN A 229 -17.45 19.87 -9.45
CA GLN A 229 -16.50 20.76 -8.76
C GLN A 229 -17.09 21.44 -7.51
N GLU A 230 -18.40 21.43 -7.33
CA GLU A 230 -19.04 22.10 -6.18
C GLU A 230 -18.50 21.62 -4.84
N MET A 231 -18.21 20.33 -4.72
CA MET A 231 -17.67 19.73 -3.50
C MET A 231 -16.30 20.30 -3.09
N TYR A 232 -15.56 20.88 -4.01
CA TYR A 232 -14.24 21.45 -3.76
C TYR A 232 -14.27 22.94 -3.39
N PHE A 233 -15.41 23.61 -3.52
CA PHE A 233 -15.50 25.05 -3.28
C PHE A 233 -15.34 25.40 -1.79
N ILE A 234 -16.02 24.71 -0.89
CA ILE A 234 -15.86 24.92 0.56
C ILE A 234 -14.42 24.65 1.02
N PRO A 235 -13.78 23.49 0.68
CA PRO A 235 -12.36 23.29 0.94
C PRO A 235 -11.47 24.43 0.43
N TYR A 236 -11.74 24.95 -0.78
CA TYR A 236 -11.00 26.09 -1.32
C TYR A 236 -11.12 27.35 -0.44
N LEU A 237 -12.32 27.66 0.08
CA LEU A 237 -12.51 28.78 1.01
C LEU A 237 -11.73 28.58 2.32
N ILE A 238 -11.67 27.35 2.83
CA ILE A 238 -10.87 27.02 4.01
C ILE A 238 -9.38 27.23 3.74
N TYR A 239 -8.87 26.73 2.61
CA TYR A 239 -7.46 26.91 2.23
C TYR A 239 -7.10 28.38 2.07
N THR A 240 -8.00 29.17 1.47
CA THR A 240 -7.82 30.62 1.32
C THR A 240 -7.77 31.31 2.67
N TYR A 241 -8.70 30.97 3.57
CA TYR A 241 -8.73 31.54 4.92
C TYR A 241 -7.43 31.28 5.71
N PHE A 242 -6.94 30.05 5.71
CA PHE A 242 -5.70 29.71 6.41
C PHE A 242 -4.48 30.39 5.80
N SER A 243 -4.42 30.46 4.48
CA SER A 243 -3.33 31.12 3.77
C SER A 243 -3.30 32.61 4.06
N GLU A 244 -4.42 33.29 3.91
CA GLU A 244 -4.52 34.74 4.16
C GLU A 244 -4.27 35.09 5.63
N LYS A 245 -4.86 34.35 6.57
CA LYS A 245 -4.68 34.53 8.01
C LYS A 245 -3.22 34.45 8.44
N ASN A 246 -2.43 33.62 7.77
CA ASN A 246 -1.02 33.42 8.05
C ASN A 246 -0.09 34.23 7.14
N GLY A 247 -0.66 35.15 6.32
CA GLY A 247 0.12 36.03 5.43
C GLY A 247 0.74 35.33 4.21
N TYR A 248 0.32 34.09 3.92
CA TYR A 248 0.74 33.36 2.72
C TYR A 248 -0.16 33.74 1.54
N VAL A 249 0.27 34.74 0.76
CA VAL A 249 -0.48 35.23 -0.40
C VAL A 249 0.35 35.00 -1.66
N LEU A 250 -0.18 34.20 -2.58
CA LEU A 250 0.45 34.02 -3.89
C LEU A 250 0.13 35.19 -4.79
N THR A 251 1.10 36.06 -5.01
CA THR A 251 1.03 37.19 -5.96
C THR A 251 1.28 36.68 -7.38
N GLU A 252 0.96 37.54 -8.39
CA GLU A 252 1.29 37.25 -9.80
C GLU A 252 2.81 37.04 -9.99
N GLU A 253 3.64 37.87 -9.35
CA GLU A 253 5.09 37.72 -9.39
C GLU A 253 5.54 36.41 -8.75
N GLY A 254 4.94 36.01 -7.62
CA GLY A 254 5.20 34.75 -6.95
C GLY A 254 4.79 33.57 -7.83
N PHE A 255 3.66 33.66 -8.53
CA PHE A 255 3.21 32.64 -9.48
C PHE A 255 4.22 32.45 -10.62
N VAL A 256 4.67 33.54 -11.25
CA VAL A 256 5.66 33.47 -12.33
C VAL A 256 6.95 32.79 -11.83
N LYS A 257 7.47 33.16 -10.66
CA LYS A 257 8.68 32.55 -10.08
C LYS A 257 8.52 31.05 -9.82
N GLU A 258 7.35 30.61 -9.35
CA GLU A 258 7.08 29.19 -9.14
C GLU A 258 7.00 28.43 -10.47
N VAL A 259 6.38 29.00 -11.51
CA VAL A 259 6.34 28.38 -12.84
C VAL A 259 7.74 28.34 -13.47
N GLU A 260 8.58 29.37 -13.29
CA GLU A 260 9.98 29.38 -13.70
C GLU A 260 10.77 28.22 -13.07
N LYS A 261 10.57 27.97 -11.77
CA LYS A 261 11.20 26.88 -11.05
C LYS A 261 10.79 25.51 -11.63
N ILE A 262 9.49 25.31 -11.86
CA ILE A 262 8.97 24.08 -12.47
C ILE A 262 9.52 23.88 -13.88
N ALA A 263 9.61 24.96 -14.68
CA ALA A 263 10.19 24.94 -16.03
C ALA A 263 11.65 24.46 -15.99
N ALA A 264 12.44 25.00 -15.06
CA ALA A 264 13.83 24.60 -14.88
C ALA A 264 13.99 23.13 -14.45
N GLU A 265 13.16 22.67 -13.50
CA GLU A 265 13.16 21.28 -13.02
C GLU A 265 12.79 20.26 -14.11
N ARG A 266 11.85 20.65 -15.00
CA ARG A 266 11.38 19.79 -16.10
C ARG A 266 12.19 19.93 -17.40
N GLY A 267 13.05 20.94 -17.49
CA GLY A 267 13.77 21.26 -18.73
C GLY A 267 12.83 21.79 -19.84
N GLU A 268 11.69 22.39 -19.46
CA GLU A 268 10.70 22.96 -20.37
C GLU A 268 10.88 24.46 -20.52
N LYS A 269 10.32 25.05 -21.60
CA LYS A 269 10.37 26.50 -21.77
C LYS A 269 9.30 27.16 -20.94
N LEU A 270 9.68 28.22 -20.21
CA LEU A 270 8.75 29.01 -19.39
C LEU A 270 7.53 29.48 -20.17
N GLU A 271 7.72 29.99 -21.39
CA GLU A 271 6.64 30.50 -22.25
C GLU A 271 5.57 29.43 -22.54
N ASP A 272 5.97 28.19 -22.70
CA ASP A 272 5.06 27.08 -23.01
C ASP A 272 4.28 26.63 -21.76
N LEU A 273 4.95 26.59 -20.61
CA LEU A 273 4.28 26.33 -19.33
C LEU A 273 3.34 27.46 -18.93
N MET A 274 3.72 28.71 -19.14
CA MET A 274 2.86 29.86 -18.81
C MET A 274 1.56 29.90 -19.64
N LYS A 275 1.57 29.38 -20.87
CA LYS A 275 0.34 29.24 -21.68
C LYS A 275 -0.64 28.22 -21.12
N GLN A 276 -0.12 27.21 -20.41
CA GLN A 276 -0.91 26.13 -19.84
C GLN A 276 -1.28 26.37 -18.38
N ALA A 277 -0.52 27.21 -17.67
CA ALA A 277 -0.70 27.45 -16.26
C ALA A 277 -1.83 28.46 -15.99
N ASP A 278 -2.82 28.04 -15.21
CA ASP A 278 -3.87 28.93 -14.69
C ASP A 278 -3.53 29.35 -13.26
N ILE A 279 -3.43 30.65 -13.02
CA ILE A 279 -3.05 31.23 -11.73
C ILE A 279 -4.05 30.85 -10.61
N THR A 280 -5.34 30.72 -10.94
CA THR A 280 -6.38 30.39 -9.95
C THR A 280 -6.22 28.93 -9.50
N MET A 281 -6.02 28.02 -10.43
CA MET A 281 -5.75 26.62 -10.13
C MET A 281 -4.44 26.44 -9.38
N PHE A 282 -3.41 27.17 -9.79
CA PHE A 282 -2.11 27.13 -9.13
C PHE A 282 -2.18 27.66 -7.70
N ARG A 283 -2.87 28.80 -7.50
CA ARG A 283 -3.12 29.37 -6.17
C ARG A 283 -3.84 28.39 -5.26
N GLN A 284 -4.87 27.74 -5.78
CA GLN A 284 -5.60 26.73 -5.01
C GLN A 284 -4.70 25.59 -4.56
N THR A 285 -3.88 25.03 -5.46
CA THR A 285 -2.94 23.96 -5.13
C THR A 285 -1.96 24.42 -4.04
N LYS A 286 -1.38 25.61 -4.19
CA LYS A 286 -0.43 26.14 -3.20
C LYS A 286 -1.08 26.44 -1.85
N TYR A 287 -2.31 26.95 -1.83
CA TYR A 287 -3.04 27.19 -0.59
C TYR A 287 -3.45 25.87 0.09
N GLN A 288 -3.82 24.86 -0.70
CA GLN A 288 -4.06 23.52 -0.20
C GLN A 288 -2.80 22.93 0.44
N GLU A 289 -1.67 22.91 -0.28
CA GLU A 289 -0.37 22.45 0.22
C GLU A 289 -0.01 23.14 1.54
N TYR A 290 -0.08 24.48 1.56
CA TYR A 290 0.23 25.28 2.72
C TYR A 290 -0.67 24.94 3.92
N THR A 291 -1.98 24.83 3.70
CA THR A 291 -2.95 24.50 4.75
C THR A 291 -2.70 23.10 5.29
N TYR A 292 -2.44 22.10 4.43
CA TYR A 292 -2.10 20.76 4.88
C TYR A 292 -0.81 20.75 5.71
N HIS A 293 0.22 21.48 5.31
CA HIS A 293 1.44 21.59 6.11
C HIS A 293 1.18 22.17 7.51
N LEU A 294 0.35 23.21 7.61
CA LEU A 294 -0.03 23.79 8.90
C LEU A 294 -0.80 22.79 9.75
N LEU A 295 -1.81 22.13 9.20
CA LEU A 295 -2.64 21.18 9.93
C LEU A 295 -1.85 19.93 10.33
N MET A 296 -0.95 19.44 9.47
CA MET A 296 -0.09 18.31 9.80
C MET A 296 0.89 18.66 10.93
N ALA A 297 1.48 19.85 10.92
CA ALA A 297 2.34 20.30 12.02
C ALA A 297 1.58 20.44 13.36
N GLU A 298 0.30 20.82 13.32
CA GLU A 298 -0.56 20.82 14.51
C GLU A 298 -0.96 19.40 14.93
N ALA A 299 -1.25 18.51 13.97
CA ALA A 299 -1.56 17.11 14.23
C ALA A 299 -0.36 16.37 14.86
N GLU A 300 0.85 16.69 14.44
CA GLU A 300 2.06 16.14 15.05
C GLU A 300 2.15 16.47 16.53
N LYS A 301 1.87 17.72 16.92
CA LYS A 301 1.82 18.13 18.33
C LYS A 301 0.69 17.43 19.10
N TYR A 302 -0.44 17.19 18.44
CA TYR A 302 -1.55 16.45 19.02
C TYR A 302 -1.19 14.99 19.33
N LEU A 303 -0.38 14.35 18.47
CA LEU A 303 0.09 12.97 18.66
C LEU A 303 1.18 12.82 19.73
N GLU A 304 1.81 13.92 20.15
CA GLU A 304 2.87 13.93 21.18
C GLU A 304 2.31 14.13 22.60
N VAL A 305 1.01 14.42 22.73
CA VAL A 305 0.32 14.62 24.03
C VAL A 305 -0.32 13.31 24.48
#